data_b4c4033f2997d5ce99065f7f5cc7a8a6
#
_entry.id   b4c4033f2997d5ce99065f7f5cc7a8a6
#
_cell.length_a   1.000
_cell.length_b   1.000
_cell.length_c   1.000
_cell.angle_alpha   90.00
_cell.angle_beta   90.00
_cell.angle_gamma   90.00
#
_symmetry.space_group_name_H-M   'P 1'
#
loop_
_entity.id
_entity.type
_entity.pdbx_description
1 polymer ?
#
loop_
_entity_poly.entity_id
_entity_poly.type
_entity_poly.pdbx_seq_one_letter_code
_entity_poly.pdbx_strand_id
1 'polypeptide(L)'
;MAESLTCTVVTPEQTALETKADFVALPLFDGEIGILANHSPLIGRLGYGEMRIKSGGQTQVYYVDGGFVQVADNVELKFQKVSVHAVLPKGTLKSI
;
A
#
# COMPACT_ATOMS: atom_id res chain seq x y z
N MET A 1 -8.30 -15.49 15.32
CA MET A 1 -8.71 -14.52 14.29
C MET A 1 -7.57 -14.31 13.31
N ALA A 2 -7.85 -14.43 12.03
CA ALA A 2 -6.83 -14.20 11.01
C ALA A 2 -6.84 -12.74 10.57
N GLU A 3 -5.68 -12.21 10.29
CA GLU A 3 -5.50 -10.87 9.78
C GLU A 3 -4.83 -10.95 8.42
N SER A 4 -5.20 -10.07 7.52
CA SER A 4 -4.58 -10.00 6.20
C SER A 4 -4.42 -8.56 5.77
N LEU A 5 -3.35 -8.32 5.01
CA LEU A 5 -3.05 -7.03 4.42
C LEU A 5 -2.88 -7.23 2.92
N THR A 6 -3.63 -6.48 2.13
CA THR A 6 -3.54 -6.51 0.68
C THR A 6 -3.14 -5.14 0.18
N CYS A 7 -2.14 -5.09 -0.68
CA CYS A 7 -1.68 -3.85 -1.29
C CYS A 7 -2.05 -3.85 -2.76
N THR A 8 -2.78 -2.83 -3.18
CA THR A 8 -3.19 -2.63 -4.57
C THR A 8 -2.64 -1.29 -5.05
N VAL A 9 -1.94 -1.30 -6.15
CA VAL A 9 -1.43 -0.08 -6.79
C VAL A 9 -2.18 0.13 -8.09
N VAL A 10 -2.81 1.29 -8.21
CA VAL A 10 -3.67 1.60 -9.35
C VAL A 10 -3.10 2.81 -10.07
N THR A 11 -3.01 2.72 -11.39
CA THR A 11 -2.70 3.86 -12.26
C THR A 11 -3.92 4.18 -13.10
N PRO A 12 -3.96 5.34 -13.80
CA PRO A 12 -5.11 5.66 -14.66
C PRO A 12 -5.38 4.63 -15.74
N GLU A 13 -4.37 3.86 -16.15
CA GLU A 13 -4.54 2.88 -17.22
C GLU A 13 -5.07 1.55 -16.71
N GLN A 14 -4.65 1.14 -15.52
CA GLN A 14 -4.95 -0.22 -15.05
C GLN A 14 -4.51 -0.40 -13.60
N THR A 15 -4.89 -1.53 -13.02
CA THR A 15 -4.30 -2.00 -11.77
C THR A 15 -2.89 -2.50 -12.09
N ALA A 16 -1.90 -1.81 -11.57
CA ALA A 16 -0.51 -2.13 -11.87
C ALA A 16 0.03 -3.26 -11.00
N LEU A 17 -0.50 -3.39 -9.78
CA LEU A 17 0.01 -4.36 -8.83
C LEU A 17 -1.08 -4.68 -7.81
N GLU A 18 -1.24 -5.96 -7.50
CA GLU A 18 -2.09 -6.38 -6.38
C GLU A 18 -1.42 -7.57 -5.72
N THR A 19 -1.14 -7.46 -4.44
CA THR A 19 -0.43 -8.51 -3.72
C THR A 19 -0.81 -8.52 -2.25
N LYS A 20 -0.75 -9.68 -1.64
CA LYS A 20 -0.85 -9.78 -0.18
C LYS A 20 0.47 -9.39 0.42
N ALA A 21 0.43 -8.83 1.61
CA ALA A 21 1.61 -8.32 2.26
C ALA A 21 1.55 -8.53 3.76
N ASP A 22 2.73 -8.54 4.39
CA ASP A 22 2.85 -8.51 5.84
C ASP A 22 3.05 -7.10 6.34
N PHE A 23 3.65 -6.27 5.51
CA PHE A 23 3.98 -4.89 5.86
C PHE A 23 4.16 -4.08 4.58
N VAL A 24 3.64 -2.85 4.59
CA VAL A 24 3.81 -1.89 3.49
C VAL A 24 4.33 -0.58 4.05
N ALA A 25 5.43 -0.08 3.53
CA ALA A 25 5.96 1.24 3.85
C ALA A 25 5.76 2.16 2.66
N LEU A 26 5.25 3.35 2.91
CA LEU A 26 4.93 4.32 1.86
C LEU A 26 5.49 5.69 2.21
N PRO A 27 5.99 6.45 1.24
CA PRO A 27 6.37 7.83 1.47
C PRO A 27 5.13 8.71 1.42
N LEU A 28 4.83 9.40 2.51
CA LEU A 28 3.81 10.43 2.52
C LEU A 28 4.47 11.76 2.19
N PHE A 29 3.65 12.73 1.81
CA PHE A 29 4.18 14.03 1.45
C PHE A 29 4.83 14.73 2.65
N ASP A 30 4.45 14.36 3.88
CA ASP A 30 5.00 14.92 5.12
C ASP A 30 5.77 13.90 5.97
N GLY A 31 6.18 12.77 5.39
CA GLY A 31 6.94 11.76 6.12
C GLY A 31 6.72 10.38 5.53
N GLU A 32 6.98 9.36 6.33
CA GLU A 32 6.82 7.97 5.92
C GLU A 32 5.82 7.28 6.83
N ILE A 33 5.04 6.36 6.28
CA ILE A 33 4.11 5.56 7.07
C ILE A 33 4.38 4.08 6.83
N GLY A 34 4.29 3.30 7.93
CA GLY A 34 4.33 1.84 7.85
C GLY A 34 2.96 1.28 8.19
N ILE A 35 2.50 0.31 7.40
CA ILE A 35 1.17 -0.25 7.52
C ILE A 35 1.27 -1.75 7.77
N LEU A 36 0.65 -2.19 8.85
CA LEU A 36 0.53 -3.59 9.23
C LEU A 36 -0.94 -4.02 9.06
N ALA A 37 -1.17 -5.32 9.21
CA ALA A 37 -2.49 -5.89 8.98
C ALA A 37 -3.57 -5.41 9.97
N ASN A 38 -3.18 -4.71 11.03
CA ASN A 38 -4.14 -4.16 11.99
C ASN A 38 -4.19 -2.64 11.98
N HIS A 39 -3.73 -2.03 10.90
CA HIS A 39 -3.67 -0.58 10.80
C HIS A 39 -5.07 0.04 10.72
N SER A 40 -5.24 1.20 11.38
CA SER A 40 -6.48 1.95 11.31
C SER A 40 -6.68 2.57 9.92
N PRO A 41 -7.93 2.80 9.50
CA PRO A 41 -8.19 3.44 8.21
C PRO A 41 -7.60 4.84 8.15
N LEU A 42 -7.13 5.20 6.96
CA LEU A 42 -6.65 6.57 6.71
C LEU A 42 -6.69 6.87 5.21
N ILE A 43 -6.66 8.14 4.88
CA ILE A 43 -6.43 8.63 3.53
C ILE A 43 -5.29 9.61 3.62
N GLY A 44 -4.31 9.47 2.73
CA GLY A 44 -3.13 10.33 2.74
C GLY A 44 -2.66 10.68 1.35
N ARG A 45 -1.80 11.69 1.29
CA ARG A 45 -1.16 12.10 0.06
C ARG A 45 0.26 11.52 0.03
N LEU A 46 0.59 10.86 -1.07
CA LEU A 46 1.93 10.29 -1.26
C LEU A 46 2.93 11.37 -1.65
N GLY A 47 4.15 11.22 -1.16
CA GLY A 47 5.28 12.03 -1.58
C GLY A 47 6.15 11.27 -2.57
N TYR A 48 7.43 11.61 -2.61
CA TYR A 48 8.41 10.89 -3.43
C TYR A 48 9.14 9.91 -2.54
N GLY A 49 9.51 8.77 -3.10
CA GLY A 49 10.40 7.87 -2.40
C GLY A 49 10.10 6.43 -2.68
N GLU A 50 10.60 5.58 -1.82
CA GLU A 50 10.46 4.15 -1.98
C GLU A 50 9.20 3.65 -1.29
N MET A 51 8.42 2.85 -2.01
CA MET A 51 7.37 2.03 -1.45
C MET A 51 7.94 0.63 -1.28
N ARG A 52 7.87 0.10 -0.07
CA ARG A 52 8.39 -1.25 0.22
C ARG A 52 7.24 -2.14 0.64
N ILE A 53 7.17 -3.30 0.01
CA ILE A 53 6.15 -4.31 0.30
C ILE A 53 6.86 -5.57 0.75
N LYS A 54 6.63 -5.96 2.00
CA LYS A 54 7.20 -7.20 2.55
C LYS A 54 6.14 -8.29 2.54
N SER A 55 6.50 -9.45 2.01
CA SER A 55 5.61 -10.59 1.95
C SER A 55 6.42 -11.88 1.95
N GLY A 56 6.16 -12.75 2.94
CA GLY A 56 6.81 -14.06 3.00
C GLY A 56 8.33 -14.00 3.08
N GLY A 57 8.88 -13.01 3.81
CA GLY A 57 10.32 -12.87 3.95
C GLY A 57 11.01 -12.18 2.79
N GLN A 58 10.26 -11.77 1.77
CA GLN A 58 10.79 -11.03 0.63
C GLN A 58 10.32 -9.59 0.68
N THR A 59 11.15 -8.68 0.18
CA THR A 59 10.82 -7.27 0.10
C THR A 59 10.89 -6.83 -1.37
N GLN A 60 9.79 -6.26 -1.86
CA GLN A 60 9.74 -5.62 -3.17
C GLN A 60 9.80 -4.12 -2.97
N VAL A 61 10.62 -3.45 -3.77
CA VAL A 61 10.83 -2.01 -3.66
C VAL A 61 10.44 -1.34 -4.97
N TYR A 62 9.61 -0.33 -4.85
CA TYR A 62 9.16 0.48 -5.99
C TYR A 62 9.40 1.94 -5.68
N TYR A 63 9.64 2.73 -6.70
CA TYR A 63 9.72 4.18 -6.56
C TYR A 63 8.36 4.79 -6.90
N VAL A 64 7.86 5.69 -6.06
CA VAL A 64 6.62 6.41 -6.29
C VAL A 64 6.88 7.91 -6.24
N ASP A 65 6.07 8.66 -6.98
CA ASP A 65 6.23 10.10 -7.12
C ASP A 65 4.83 10.73 -7.08
N GLY A 66 4.32 10.92 -5.87
CA GLY A 66 3.01 11.52 -5.66
C GLY A 66 1.86 10.52 -5.73
N GLY A 67 0.66 11.03 -5.62
CA GLY A 67 -0.57 10.25 -5.62
C GLY A 67 -1.24 10.25 -4.27
N PHE A 68 -2.12 9.28 -4.07
CA PHE A 68 -2.88 9.14 -2.83
C PHE A 68 -2.82 7.71 -2.34
N VAL A 69 -2.97 7.55 -1.03
CA VAL A 69 -3.11 6.23 -0.43
C VAL A 69 -4.39 6.21 0.38
N GLN A 70 -5.11 5.11 0.30
CA GLN A 70 -6.27 4.85 1.13
C GLN A 70 -6.06 3.52 1.84
N VAL A 71 -6.18 3.55 3.16
CA VAL A 71 -6.14 2.33 3.97
C VAL A 71 -7.55 2.10 4.48
N ALA A 72 -8.12 0.97 4.13
CA ALA A 72 -9.45 0.57 4.57
C ALA A 72 -9.32 -0.65 5.48
N ASP A 73 -10.08 -0.66 6.55
CA ASP A 73 -10.06 -1.72 7.53
C ASP A 73 -11.46 -2.34 7.57
N ASN A 74 -11.56 -3.56 7.10
CA ASN A 74 -12.82 -4.29 7.04
C ASN A 74 -12.75 -5.55 7.89
N VAL A 75 -13.84 -5.83 8.61
CA VAL A 75 -13.97 -7.09 9.35
C VAL A 75 -15.02 -7.92 8.63
N GLU A 76 -14.66 -9.13 8.24
CA GLU A 76 -15.52 -10.03 7.51
C GLU A 76 -15.41 -11.41 8.12
N LEU A 77 -16.53 -11.94 8.64
CA LEU A 77 -16.59 -13.29 9.21
C LEU A 77 -15.49 -13.55 10.24
N LYS A 78 -15.27 -12.63 11.17
CA LYS A 78 -14.23 -12.73 12.21
C LYS A 78 -12.81 -12.58 11.69
N PHE A 79 -12.62 -12.24 10.40
CA PHE A 79 -11.32 -11.94 9.86
C PHE A 79 -11.19 -10.44 9.64
N GLN A 80 -10.08 -9.91 10.03
CA GLN A 80 -9.78 -8.50 9.78
C GLN A 80 -8.99 -8.41 8.47
N LYS A 81 -9.48 -7.57 7.55
CA LYS A 81 -8.82 -7.32 6.29
C LYS A 81 -8.46 -5.86 6.20
N VAL A 82 -7.19 -5.59 5.98
CA VAL A 82 -6.71 -4.24 5.73
C VAL A 82 -6.30 -4.15 4.27
N SER A 83 -6.85 -3.19 3.56
CA SER A 83 -6.56 -2.98 2.15
C SER A 83 -5.86 -1.65 1.98
N VAL A 84 -4.71 -1.66 1.33
CA VAL A 84 -3.98 -0.45 0.99
C VAL A 84 -4.15 -0.21 -0.51
N HIS A 85 -4.77 0.93 -0.86
CA HIS A 85 -4.95 1.32 -2.25
C HIS A 85 -4.08 2.54 -2.52
N ALA A 86 -3.03 2.35 -3.28
CA ALA A 86 -2.17 3.45 -3.70
C ALA A 86 -2.57 3.86 -5.11
N VAL A 87 -3.05 5.09 -5.28
CA VAL A 87 -3.46 5.63 -6.57
C VAL A 87 -2.36 6.55 -7.05
N LEU A 88 -1.72 6.19 -8.14
CA LEU A 88 -0.54 6.88 -8.65
C LEU A 88 -0.85 7.61 -9.96
N PRO A 89 -0.21 8.74 -10.22
CA PRO A 89 -0.27 9.36 -11.53
C PRO A 89 0.35 8.47 -12.60
N LYS A 90 -0.01 8.71 -13.85
CA LYS A 90 0.48 7.94 -14.98
C LYS A 90 2.00 7.92 -15.02
N GLY A 91 2.55 6.74 -15.22
CA GLY A 91 3.98 6.57 -15.45
C GLY A 91 4.89 6.74 -14.25
N THR A 92 4.34 6.72 -13.01
CA THR A 92 5.15 7.03 -11.84
C THR A 92 5.59 5.80 -11.04
N LEU A 93 5.08 4.61 -11.35
CA LEU A 93 5.48 3.40 -10.64
C LEU A 93 6.68 2.78 -11.34
N LYS A 94 7.78 2.65 -10.62
CA LYS A 94 9.00 2.04 -11.15
C LYS A 94 9.54 1.04 -10.15
N SER A 95 9.86 -0.15 -10.62
CA SER A 95 10.52 -1.17 -9.81
C SER A 95 12.00 -0.81 -9.67
N ILE A 96 12.51 -0.97 -8.48
CA ILE A 96 13.90 -0.71 -8.18
C ILE A 96 14.67 -2.03 -8.07
#